data_2bef35ed79cbbcdff9b7c069de0afcbd
#
_entry.id   2bef35ed79cbbcdff9b7c069de0afcbd
#
_cell.length_a   1.000
_cell.length_b   1.000
_cell.length_c   1.000
_cell.angle_alpha   90.00
_cell.angle_beta   90.00
_cell.angle_gamma   90.00
#
_symmetry.space_group_name_H-M   'P 1'
#
loop_
_entity.id
_entity.type
_entity.pdbx_description
1 polymer ?
#
loop_
_entity_poly.entity_id
_entity_poly.type
_entity_poly.pdbx_seq_one_letter_code
_entity_poly.pdbx_strand_id
1 'polypeptide(L)'
;MKVFGPSKRAAAAVLAAGTLMALAACAPANPGTASSGSPSASAAPTAAQPSTTAPASPSAEPGTSATVGAMVPGFPEKLLPVMPGAKVVSSSFDKTTAPATVALVGSIPAPAAEVLAFYTKELVAQGFAAVPGETVGAVPSKDFLRGDNETVNISVVESAGVSTFTIGANVAAESVK
;
A
#
# COMPACT_ATOMS: atom_id res chain seq x y z
N MET A 1 44.16 24.32 -22.20
CA MET A 1 43.53 25.52 -21.64
C MET A 1 42.32 25.87 -22.51
N LYS A 2 41.12 25.57 -22.07
CA LYS A 2 39.86 26.12 -22.57
C LYS A 2 38.89 26.26 -21.42
N VAL A 3 38.67 27.49 -21.04
CA VAL A 3 37.77 27.95 -20.03
C VAL A 3 36.39 28.05 -20.67
N PHE A 4 35.37 27.36 -20.15
CA PHE A 4 33.98 27.62 -20.50
C PHE A 4 33.24 28.20 -19.30
N GLY A 5 32.72 29.40 -19.55
CA GLY A 5 32.06 30.24 -18.56
C GLY A 5 30.61 29.82 -18.28
N PRO A 6 29.99 30.40 -17.22
CA PRO A 6 28.68 30.07 -16.75
C PRO A 6 27.60 30.78 -17.58
N SER A 7 26.64 30.01 -18.11
CA SER A 7 25.42 30.59 -18.70
C SER A 7 24.30 30.70 -17.65
N LYS A 8 24.04 31.94 -17.28
CA LYS A 8 22.85 32.40 -16.57
C LYS A 8 21.61 32.29 -17.47
N ARG A 9 20.58 31.58 -17.09
CA ARG A 9 19.22 31.70 -17.67
C ARG A 9 18.26 31.80 -16.51
N ALA A 10 17.86 32.96 -16.20
CA ALA A 10 16.67 33.75 -16.44
C ALA A 10 15.37 33.06 -15.97
N ALA A 11 14.84 33.68 -14.90
CA ALA A 11 13.54 33.44 -14.31
C ALA A 11 12.40 33.70 -15.32
N ALA A 12 11.38 32.87 -15.29
CA ALA A 12 10.06 33.24 -15.76
C ALA A 12 9.05 32.89 -14.68
N ALA A 13 8.58 33.90 -13.98
CA ALA A 13 7.44 33.84 -13.10
C ALA A 13 6.17 33.85 -13.96
N VAL A 14 5.32 32.86 -13.80
CA VAL A 14 3.94 32.89 -14.31
C VAL A 14 3.00 32.82 -13.10
N LEU A 15 2.43 33.96 -12.79
CA LEU A 15 1.26 34.14 -11.95
C LEU A 15 0.02 33.71 -12.75
N ALA A 16 -0.72 32.73 -12.28
CA ALA A 16 -2.07 32.48 -12.72
C ALA A 16 -2.98 32.42 -11.50
N ALA A 17 -3.85 33.41 -11.45
CA ALA A 17 -4.88 33.65 -10.45
C ALA A 17 -6.09 32.73 -10.65
N GLY A 18 -6.69 32.33 -9.51
CA GLY A 18 -8.12 32.31 -9.28
C GLY A 18 -8.96 31.21 -9.89
N THR A 19 -9.62 30.45 -9.02
CA THR A 19 -11.11 30.44 -8.98
C THR A 19 -11.58 29.70 -7.74
N LEU A 20 -12.24 30.42 -6.85
CA LEU A 20 -13.08 29.87 -5.78
C LEU A 20 -14.33 29.22 -6.42
N MET A 21 -14.56 27.94 -6.16
CA MET A 21 -15.87 27.31 -6.34
C MET A 21 -16.44 26.99 -4.96
N ALA A 22 -17.46 27.73 -4.58
CA ALA A 22 -18.35 27.49 -3.46
C ALA A 22 -19.26 26.31 -3.80
N LEU A 23 -19.20 25.22 -3.03
CA LEU A 23 -20.17 24.12 -3.09
C LEU A 23 -21.22 24.32 -2.01
N ALA A 24 -22.43 24.61 -2.46
CA ALA A 24 -23.63 24.75 -1.65
C ALA A 24 -24.03 23.40 -1.04
N ALA A 25 -24.24 23.41 0.27
CA ALA A 25 -24.83 22.33 1.03
C ALA A 25 -26.34 22.23 0.73
N CYS A 26 -26.81 21.10 0.19
CA CYS A 26 -28.23 20.75 0.18
C CYS A 26 -28.51 19.81 1.34
N ALA A 27 -29.19 20.31 2.36
CA ALA A 27 -29.84 19.50 3.39
C ALA A 27 -31.29 19.21 2.94
N PRO A 28 -31.80 17.98 3.01
CA PRO A 28 -33.24 17.74 2.87
C PRO A 28 -33.95 17.96 4.20
N ALA A 29 -34.89 18.90 4.19
CA ALA A 29 -35.83 19.13 5.30
C ALA A 29 -36.91 18.03 5.27
N ASN A 30 -37.20 17.45 6.43
CA ASN A 30 -38.31 16.52 6.63
C ASN A 30 -39.48 17.32 7.30
N PRO A 31 -40.65 17.42 6.70
CA PRO A 31 -41.80 17.94 7.38
C PRO A 31 -42.53 16.83 8.17
N GLY A 32 -42.71 17.10 9.44
CA GLY A 32 -43.47 16.24 10.33
C GLY A 32 -44.94 16.16 10.02
N THR A 33 -45.56 15.07 10.41
CA THR A 33 -46.97 14.97 10.70
C THR A 33 -47.16 14.17 11.97
N ALA A 34 -47.75 14.80 12.93
CA ALA A 34 -48.19 14.20 14.19
C ALA A 34 -49.40 13.30 13.93
N SER A 35 -49.46 12.13 14.55
CA SER A 35 -50.70 11.48 14.85
C SER A 35 -50.61 10.65 16.12
N SER A 36 -51.46 11.02 17.06
CA SER A 36 -51.67 10.41 18.36
C SER A 36 -52.18 8.97 18.28
N GLY A 37 -51.69 8.14 19.21
CA GLY A 37 -52.28 6.81 19.42
C GLY A 37 -51.50 6.07 20.53
N SER A 38 -52.04 6.13 21.75
CA SER A 38 -51.59 5.44 22.98
C SER A 38 -52.34 4.07 23.09
N PRO A 39 -52.03 3.24 24.09
CA PRO A 39 -50.87 2.36 24.30
C PRO A 39 -51.29 0.88 24.36
N SER A 40 -50.42 -0.06 24.19
CA SER A 40 -50.52 -1.35 24.92
C SER A 40 -49.31 -2.25 24.76
N ALA A 41 -48.92 -2.79 25.92
CA ALA A 41 -48.26 -4.07 26.16
C ALA A 41 -46.82 -4.32 25.68
N SER A 42 -45.91 -4.17 26.61
CA SER A 42 -44.97 -5.19 27.12
C SER A 42 -44.61 -6.32 26.16
N ALA A 43 -43.42 -6.20 25.57
CA ALA A 43 -42.61 -7.37 25.23
C ALA A 43 -41.14 -7.01 25.43
N ALA A 44 -40.46 -7.85 26.22
CA ALA A 44 -39.04 -7.73 26.53
C ALA A 44 -38.16 -7.67 25.27
N PRO A 45 -37.12 -6.84 25.27
CA PRO A 45 -36.16 -6.91 24.18
C PRO A 45 -35.29 -8.16 24.36
N THR A 46 -35.50 -9.14 23.49
CA THR A 46 -34.51 -10.20 23.23
C THR A 46 -33.28 -9.49 22.66
N ALA A 47 -32.19 -9.52 23.43
CA ALA A 47 -30.90 -9.03 23.01
C ALA A 47 -30.48 -9.79 21.74
N ALA A 48 -30.55 -9.13 20.60
CA ALA A 48 -29.91 -9.61 19.39
C ALA A 48 -28.41 -9.55 19.62
N GLN A 49 -27.79 -10.72 19.80
CA GLN A 49 -26.33 -10.87 19.75
C GLN A 49 -25.83 -10.32 18.41
N PRO A 50 -24.86 -9.41 18.39
CA PRO A 50 -24.22 -9.04 17.14
C PRO A 50 -23.49 -10.29 16.62
N SER A 51 -23.98 -10.84 15.53
CA SER A 51 -23.23 -11.83 14.73
C SER A 51 -21.97 -11.15 14.26
N THR A 52 -20.85 -11.48 14.87
CA THR A 52 -19.53 -11.15 14.34
C THR A 52 -19.38 -11.94 13.05
N THR A 53 -19.70 -11.28 11.93
CA THR A 53 -19.36 -11.77 10.60
C THR A 53 -17.83 -11.79 10.57
N ALA A 54 -17.24 -12.98 10.63
CA ALA A 54 -15.82 -13.16 10.37
C ALA A 54 -15.52 -12.55 8.99
N PRO A 55 -14.42 -11.79 8.84
CA PRO A 55 -14.04 -11.28 7.54
C PRO A 55 -13.86 -12.48 6.61
N ALA A 56 -14.61 -12.48 5.50
CA ALA A 56 -14.47 -13.48 4.47
C ALA A 56 -13.01 -13.46 3.98
N SER A 57 -12.31 -14.58 4.12
CA SER A 57 -11.01 -14.75 3.48
C SER A 57 -11.19 -14.50 2.00
N PRO A 58 -10.36 -13.64 1.38
CA PRO A 58 -10.42 -13.45 -0.06
C PRO A 58 -10.21 -14.81 -0.73
N SER A 59 -11.17 -15.20 -1.55
CA SER A 59 -11.06 -16.41 -2.35
C SER A 59 -9.91 -16.18 -3.33
N ALA A 60 -8.80 -16.89 -3.16
CA ALA A 60 -7.68 -16.80 -4.08
C ALA A 60 -8.12 -17.35 -5.44
N GLU A 61 -7.83 -16.60 -6.51
CA GLU A 61 -8.00 -17.10 -7.88
C GLU A 61 -7.12 -18.35 -8.10
N PRO A 62 -7.53 -19.27 -9.00
CA PRO A 62 -6.74 -20.46 -9.30
C PRO A 62 -5.32 -20.08 -9.75
N GLY A 63 -4.31 -20.48 -8.96
CA GLY A 63 -2.91 -20.16 -9.24
C GLY A 63 -2.27 -19.12 -8.32
N THR A 64 -3.07 -18.31 -7.64
CA THR A 64 -2.60 -17.37 -6.61
C THR A 64 -2.67 -18.02 -5.24
N SER A 65 -1.55 -18.14 -4.57
CA SER A 65 -1.48 -18.54 -3.16
C SER A 65 -1.38 -17.31 -2.30
N ALA A 66 -2.22 -17.19 -1.26
CA ALA A 66 -2.19 -16.10 -0.30
C ALA A 66 -2.33 -16.64 1.13
N THR A 67 -1.61 -16.03 2.08
CA THR A 67 -1.60 -16.44 3.47
C THR A 67 -1.55 -15.21 4.38
N VAL A 68 -2.25 -15.28 5.51
CA VAL A 68 -2.23 -14.25 6.57
C VAL A 68 -1.43 -14.76 7.75
N GLY A 69 -0.56 -13.91 8.30
CA GLY A 69 0.28 -14.23 9.44
C GLY A 69 1.48 -15.16 9.15
N ALA A 70 1.68 -15.55 7.89
CA ALA A 70 2.76 -16.44 7.49
C ALA A 70 3.21 -16.16 6.05
N MET A 71 4.33 -16.76 5.66
CA MET A 71 4.78 -16.80 4.27
C MET A 71 4.01 -17.87 3.50
N VAL A 72 3.57 -17.51 2.31
CA VAL A 72 2.95 -18.47 1.38
C VAL A 72 3.98 -19.49 0.90
N PRO A 73 3.61 -20.78 0.75
CA PRO A 73 4.52 -21.79 0.22
C PRO A 73 5.07 -21.42 -1.16
N GLY A 74 6.41 -21.50 -1.29
CA GLY A 74 7.10 -21.17 -2.53
C GLY A 74 7.35 -19.68 -2.75
N PHE A 75 7.10 -18.85 -1.75
CA PHE A 75 7.45 -17.42 -1.79
C PHE A 75 8.94 -17.22 -2.16
N PRO A 76 9.28 -16.29 -3.05
CA PRO A 76 10.65 -16.10 -3.50
C PRO A 76 11.49 -15.30 -2.48
N GLU A 77 11.83 -15.91 -1.35
CA GLU A 77 12.59 -15.26 -0.26
C GLU A 77 14.00 -14.77 -0.68
N LYS A 78 14.57 -15.39 -1.72
CA LYS A 78 15.85 -14.91 -2.27
C LYS A 78 15.71 -13.55 -2.95
N LEU A 79 14.56 -13.31 -3.56
CA LEU A 79 14.25 -12.03 -4.22
C LEU A 79 13.78 -10.99 -3.21
N LEU A 80 12.87 -11.37 -2.36
CA LEU A 80 12.26 -10.51 -1.34
C LEU A 80 12.42 -11.13 0.05
N PRO A 81 13.60 -11.00 0.68
CA PRO A 81 13.83 -11.51 2.02
C PRO A 81 12.96 -10.75 3.04
N VAL A 82 12.51 -11.47 4.05
CA VAL A 82 11.88 -10.83 5.21
C VAL A 82 12.95 -10.09 6.01
N MET A 83 12.72 -8.79 6.28
CA MET A 83 13.64 -8.01 7.10
C MET A 83 13.78 -8.65 8.50
N PRO A 84 15.02 -8.82 9.03
CA PRO A 84 15.24 -9.39 10.35
C PRO A 84 14.44 -8.66 11.45
N GLY A 85 13.70 -9.40 12.25
CA GLY A 85 12.84 -8.85 13.30
C GLY A 85 11.45 -8.44 12.82
N ALA A 86 11.16 -8.48 11.51
CA ALA A 86 9.83 -8.22 11.01
C ALA A 86 8.90 -9.43 11.20
N LYS A 87 7.63 -9.11 11.41
CA LYS A 87 6.53 -10.09 11.42
C LYS A 87 5.81 -10.03 10.09
N VAL A 88 5.60 -11.17 9.46
CA VAL A 88 4.75 -11.26 8.26
C VAL A 88 3.30 -11.07 8.66
N VAL A 89 2.65 -10.09 8.05
CA VAL A 89 1.21 -9.82 8.20
C VAL A 89 0.42 -10.59 7.14
N SER A 90 0.88 -10.53 5.91
CA SER A 90 0.32 -11.34 4.80
C SER A 90 1.34 -11.49 3.69
N SER A 91 1.20 -12.53 2.92
CA SER A 91 1.97 -12.75 1.71
C SER A 91 1.13 -13.38 0.63
N SER A 92 1.45 -13.10 -0.63
CA SER A 92 0.87 -13.77 -1.78
C SER A 92 1.90 -13.97 -2.88
N PHE A 93 1.70 -15.03 -3.65
CA PHE A 93 2.54 -15.36 -4.78
C PHE A 93 1.71 -16.00 -5.88
N ASP A 94 1.76 -15.41 -7.07
CA ASP A 94 1.19 -15.95 -8.29
C ASP A 94 2.30 -16.13 -9.33
N LYS A 95 2.61 -17.37 -9.63
CA LYS A 95 3.59 -17.78 -10.64
C LYS A 95 2.95 -18.23 -11.95
N THR A 96 1.64 -18.21 -12.04
CA THR A 96 0.90 -18.64 -13.24
C THR A 96 0.77 -17.54 -14.26
N THR A 97 0.96 -16.30 -13.84
CA THR A 97 1.00 -15.12 -14.71
C THR A 97 2.43 -14.84 -15.19
N ALA A 98 2.54 -14.18 -16.33
CA ALA A 98 3.81 -13.66 -16.83
C ALA A 98 3.65 -12.15 -17.08
N PRO A 99 4.28 -11.31 -16.26
CA PRO A 99 5.21 -11.60 -15.14
C PRO A 99 4.53 -12.24 -13.94
N ALA A 100 5.32 -12.97 -13.12
CA ALA A 100 4.87 -13.47 -11.82
C ALA A 100 4.65 -12.32 -10.86
N THR A 101 3.60 -12.41 -10.05
CA THR A 101 3.24 -11.36 -9.07
C THR A 101 3.53 -11.83 -7.65
N VAL A 102 4.23 -11.00 -6.90
CA VAL A 102 4.58 -11.25 -5.50
C VAL A 102 4.10 -10.09 -4.65
N ALA A 103 3.50 -10.37 -3.49
CA ALA A 103 3.20 -9.34 -2.51
C ALA A 103 3.59 -9.81 -1.10
N LEU A 104 4.11 -8.87 -0.31
CA LEU A 104 4.49 -9.07 1.07
C LEU A 104 4.05 -7.87 1.90
N VAL A 105 3.32 -8.12 2.97
CA VAL A 105 3.05 -7.12 4.00
C VAL A 105 3.71 -7.59 5.29
N GLY A 106 4.51 -6.72 5.87
CA GLY A 106 5.20 -6.99 7.13
C GLY A 106 5.10 -5.81 8.10
N SER A 107 5.37 -6.09 9.37
CA SER A 107 5.38 -5.10 10.44
C SER A 107 6.65 -5.27 11.28
N ILE A 108 7.28 -4.15 11.64
CA ILE A 108 8.52 -4.13 12.39
C ILE A 108 8.57 -2.88 13.29
N PRO A 109 9.07 -2.99 14.55
CA PRO A 109 9.32 -1.83 15.42
C PRO A 109 10.62 -1.13 15.01
N ALA A 110 10.62 -0.47 13.85
CA ALA A 110 11.75 0.27 13.29
C ALA A 110 11.23 1.46 12.48
N PRO A 111 12.02 2.53 12.30
CA PRO A 111 11.66 3.66 11.45
C PRO A 111 11.47 3.26 9.98
N ALA A 112 10.57 3.94 9.27
CA ALA A 112 10.33 3.71 7.85
C ALA A 112 11.60 3.83 6.98
N ALA A 113 12.51 4.72 7.35
CA ALA A 113 13.79 4.91 6.65
C ALA A 113 14.69 3.66 6.71
N GLU A 114 14.69 2.93 7.84
CA GLU A 114 15.48 1.68 7.97
C GLU A 114 14.91 0.57 7.08
N VAL A 115 13.59 0.46 7.02
CA VAL A 115 12.90 -0.51 6.14
C VAL A 115 13.28 -0.24 4.68
N LEU A 116 13.16 1.02 4.23
CA LEU A 116 13.52 1.40 2.86
C LEU A 116 15.01 1.21 2.58
N ALA A 117 15.89 1.48 3.55
CA ALA A 117 17.33 1.27 3.40
C ALA A 117 17.68 -0.22 3.25
N PHE A 118 17.08 -1.09 4.08
CA PHE A 118 17.26 -2.53 3.99
C PHE A 118 16.88 -3.06 2.60
N TYR A 119 15.66 -2.82 2.16
CA TYR A 119 15.20 -3.31 0.86
C TYR A 119 15.93 -2.65 -0.32
N THR A 120 16.33 -1.38 -0.19
CA THR A 120 17.19 -0.75 -1.21
C THR A 120 18.49 -1.51 -1.39
N LYS A 121 19.17 -1.87 -0.29
CA LYS A 121 20.42 -2.63 -0.32
C LYS A 121 20.21 -4.00 -0.96
N GLU A 122 19.19 -4.74 -0.52
CA GLU A 122 18.91 -6.09 -1.01
C GLU A 122 18.56 -6.09 -2.51
N LEU A 123 17.71 -5.18 -2.96
CA LEU A 123 17.28 -5.11 -4.36
C LEU A 123 18.40 -4.61 -5.28
N VAL A 124 19.18 -3.62 -4.85
CA VAL A 124 20.34 -3.15 -5.64
C VAL A 124 21.40 -4.25 -5.78
N ALA A 125 21.65 -5.05 -4.73
CA ALA A 125 22.54 -6.20 -4.80
C ALA A 125 22.08 -7.26 -5.82
N GLN A 126 20.78 -7.30 -6.11
CA GLN A 126 20.18 -8.19 -7.11
C GLN A 126 20.05 -7.55 -8.50
N GLY A 127 20.62 -6.37 -8.71
CA GLY A 127 20.63 -5.68 -10.00
C GLY A 127 19.42 -4.80 -10.28
N PHE A 128 18.57 -4.53 -9.29
CA PHE A 128 17.52 -3.54 -9.44
C PHE A 128 18.08 -2.13 -9.31
N ALA A 129 17.63 -1.23 -10.16
CA ALA A 129 17.92 0.20 -10.07
C ALA A 129 16.79 0.88 -9.30
N ALA A 130 17.14 1.64 -8.25
CA ALA A 130 16.17 2.49 -7.56
C ALA A 130 15.74 3.63 -8.49
N VAL A 131 14.45 3.78 -8.69
CA VAL A 131 13.88 4.92 -9.40
C VAL A 131 13.63 6.04 -8.38
N PRO A 132 13.92 7.30 -8.70
CA PRO A 132 13.50 8.42 -7.87
C PRO A 132 11.96 8.37 -7.76
N GLY A 133 11.48 7.90 -6.59
CA GLY A 133 10.06 7.84 -6.30
C GLY A 133 9.58 9.20 -5.80
N GLU A 134 8.43 9.63 -6.26
CA GLU A 134 7.70 10.71 -5.61
C GLU A 134 7.06 10.14 -4.35
N THR A 135 7.25 10.80 -3.22
CA THR A 135 6.48 10.52 -2.02
C THR A 135 5.01 10.80 -2.32
N VAL A 136 4.19 9.76 -2.39
CA VAL A 136 2.76 9.93 -2.58
C VAL A 136 2.14 10.33 -1.23
N GLY A 137 1.95 11.63 -1.04
CA GLY A 137 1.49 12.18 0.23
C GLY A 137 2.54 12.05 1.34
N ALA A 138 2.10 11.62 2.54
CA ALA A 138 2.97 11.43 3.71
C ALA A 138 3.55 10.01 3.82
N VAL A 139 3.31 9.13 2.85
CA VAL A 139 3.75 7.73 2.87
C VAL A 139 5.07 7.60 2.10
N PRO A 140 6.20 7.32 2.76
CA PRO A 140 7.46 7.03 2.08
C PRO A 140 7.29 5.80 1.19
N SER A 141 7.59 5.96 -0.10
CA SER A 141 7.56 4.87 -1.07
C SER A 141 8.81 4.90 -1.96
N LYS A 142 9.14 3.75 -2.54
CA LYS A 142 10.28 3.61 -3.43
C LYS A 142 10.01 2.55 -4.48
N ASP A 143 10.35 2.89 -5.71
CA ASP A 143 10.24 2.01 -6.86
C ASP A 143 11.60 1.51 -7.30
N PHE A 144 11.63 0.28 -7.81
CA PHE A 144 12.82 -0.36 -8.33
C PHE A 144 12.50 -1.03 -9.65
N LEU A 145 13.43 -0.93 -10.59
CA LEU A 145 13.32 -1.52 -11.92
C LEU A 145 14.53 -2.41 -12.19
N ARG A 146 14.30 -3.55 -12.86
CA ARG A 146 15.36 -4.40 -13.39
C ARG A 146 14.98 -4.87 -14.80
N GLY A 147 15.86 -4.59 -15.77
CA GLY A 147 15.53 -4.81 -17.18
C GLY A 147 14.30 -4.01 -17.59
N ASP A 148 13.53 -4.56 -18.55
CA ASP A 148 12.40 -3.85 -19.15
C ASP A 148 11.06 -4.15 -18.47
N ASN A 149 10.97 -5.23 -17.69
CA ASN A 149 9.69 -5.78 -17.23
C ASN A 149 9.60 -6.13 -15.74
N GLU A 150 10.68 -5.98 -14.99
CA GLU A 150 10.66 -6.31 -13.56
C GLU A 150 10.56 -5.03 -12.73
N THR A 151 9.56 -5.01 -11.89
CA THR A 151 9.27 -3.86 -11.03
C THR A 151 9.07 -4.32 -9.60
N VAL A 152 9.57 -3.55 -8.65
CA VAL A 152 9.28 -3.71 -7.22
C VAL A 152 8.89 -2.35 -6.67
N ASN A 153 7.74 -2.27 -6.02
CA ASN A 153 7.30 -1.10 -5.28
C ASN A 153 7.30 -1.40 -3.79
N ILE A 154 7.78 -0.48 -3.00
CA ILE A 154 7.79 -0.57 -1.53
C ILE A 154 7.15 0.69 -0.97
N SER A 155 6.15 0.53 -0.12
CA SER A 155 5.56 1.62 0.64
C SER A 155 5.60 1.28 2.13
N VAL A 156 5.81 2.29 2.97
CA VAL A 156 5.94 2.12 4.42
C VAL A 156 5.08 3.14 5.14
N VAL A 157 4.21 2.65 6.02
CA VAL A 157 3.42 3.49 6.93
C VAL A 157 3.99 3.32 8.33
N GLU A 158 4.43 4.41 8.94
CA GLU A 158 4.92 4.42 10.32
C GLU A 158 3.85 4.98 11.25
N SER A 159 3.56 4.27 12.32
CA SER A 159 2.62 4.69 13.36
C SER A 159 3.11 4.20 14.72
N ALA A 160 3.20 5.11 15.68
CA ALA A 160 3.62 4.81 17.06
C ALA A 160 4.92 3.99 17.18
N GLY A 161 5.90 4.28 16.32
CA GLY A 161 7.21 3.60 16.32
C GLY A 161 7.20 2.20 15.69
N VAL A 162 6.11 1.83 15.05
CA VAL A 162 5.99 0.58 14.28
C VAL A 162 5.78 0.94 12.81
N SER A 163 6.62 0.39 11.94
CA SER A 163 6.46 0.47 10.50
C SER A 163 5.71 -0.74 9.97
N THR A 164 4.65 -0.49 9.21
CA THR A 164 4.00 -1.48 8.36
C THR A 164 4.44 -1.22 6.92
N PHE A 165 5.08 -2.18 6.32
CA PHE A 165 5.54 -2.09 4.94
C PHE A 165 4.76 -3.02 4.03
N THR A 166 4.51 -2.54 2.83
CA THR A 166 3.88 -3.29 1.74
C THR A 166 4.84 -3.32 0.57
N ILE A 167 5.12 -4.51 0.07
CA ILE A 167 5.95 -4.73 -1.11
C ILE A 167 5.11 -5.42 -2.16
N GLY A 168 5.07 -4.85 -3.35
CA GLY A 168 4.50 -5.46 -4.55
C GLY A 168 5.59 -5.63 -5.60
N ALA A 169 5.64 -6.78 -6.24
CA ALA A 169 6.61 -7.05 -7.28
C ALA A 169 5.98 -7.77 -8.47
N ASN A 170 6.36 -7.35 -9.67
CA ASN A 170 6.12 -8.06 -10.91
C ASN A 170 7.48 -8.44 -11.47
N VAL A 171 7.75 -9.73 -11.59
CA VAL A 171 9.08 -10.24 -11.91
C VAL A 171 9.00 -11.40 -12.90
N ALA A 172 10.08 -11.60 -13.64
CA ALA A 172 10.15 -12.70 -14.58
C ALA A 172 10.08 -14.05 -13.84
N ALA A 173 9.48 -15.07 -14.45
CA ALA A 173 9.30 -16.37 -13.83
C ALA A 173 10.65 -17.05 -13.46
N GLU A 174 11.72 -16.74 -14.17
CA GLU A 174 13.09 -17.20 -13.88
C GLU A 174 13.69 -16.54 -12.64
N SER A 175 13.23 -15.34 -12.27
CA SER A 175 13.72 -14.60 -11.11
C SER A 175 13.17 -15.10 -9.78
N VAL A 176 12.14 -15.96 -9.82
CA VAL A 176 11.45 -16.50 -8.64
C VAL A 176 11.68 -18.01 -8.43
N LYS A 177 12.75 -18.54 -9.04
CA LYS A 177 13.17 -19.95 -8.89
C LYS A 177 14.05 -20.21 -7.68
#